data_911431e4109b07418885e34b9bbac959
#
_entry.id   911431e4109b07418885e34b9bbac959
#
_cell.length_a   1.000
_cell.length_b   1.000
_cell.length_c   1.000
_cell.angle_alpha   90.00
_cell.angle_beta   90.00
_cell.angle_gamma   90.00
#
_symmetry.space_group_name_H-M   'P 1'
#
loop_
_entity.id
_entity.type
_entity.pdbx_description
1 polymer ?
#
loop_
_entity_poly.entity_id
_entity_poly.type
_entity_poly.pdbx_seq_one_letter_code
_entity_poly.pdbx_strand_id
1 'polypeptide(L)'
;MFYSSILHTPLGYMRAMTNDKAVYKLDWQQTPFILHPDAPAARQNDVSRETIHQLDAYLNGRLGSFTVPIDLSSLTVSLQKWLKILQTVPYGTTISYAEFAEKWGNRKAARAAGGACQRNPVPILIPCHRILKGDGSYDNYSGGDSKNPRHPDNVYRKQCLIEMEAKSYPLL
;
A
#
# COMPACT_ATOMS: atom_id res chain seq x y z
N MET A 1 -16.89 12.82 -8.05
CA MET A 1 -17.52 11.50 -8.35
C MET A 1 -16.55 10.43 -7.88
N PHE A 2 -17.01 9.21 -7.56
CA PHE A 2 -16.16 8.11 -7.11
C PHE A 2 -16.12 7.00 -8.16
N TYR A 3 -14.94 6.43 -8.34
CA TYR A 3 -14.66 5.41 -9.34
C TYR A 3 -13.92 4.23 -8.69
N SER A 4 -13.99 3.06 -9.27
CA SER A 4 -13.22 1.89 -8.83
C SER A 4 -12.76 1.05 -10.00
N SER A 5 -11.60 0.44 -9.83
CA SER A 5 -11.03 -0.53 -10.77
C SER A 5 -10.45 -1.70 -9.99
N ILE A 6 -10.49 -2.89 -10.57
CA ILE A 6 -10.01 -4.13 -9.96
C ILE A 6 -8.86 -4.67 -10.80
N LEU A 7 -7.80 -5.11 -10.13
CA LEU A 7 -6.67 -5.83 -10.70
C LEU A 7 -6.64 -7.25 -10.13
N HIS A 8 -6.63 -8.24 -11.01
CA HIS A 8 -6.38 -9.62 -10.65
C HIS A 8 -4.87 -9.89 -10.67
N THR A 9 -4.33 -10.38 -9.57
CA THR A 9 -2.90 -10.68 -9.42
C THR A 9 -2.68 -12.08 -8.86
N PRO A 10 -1.48 -12.66 -8.98
CA PRO A 10 -1.15 -13.92 -8.31
C PRO A 10 -1.26 -13.87 -6.77
N LEU A 11 -1.24 -12.67 -6.18
CA LEU A 11 -1.37 -12.45 -4.73
C LEU A 11 -2.81 -12.18 -4.30
N GLY A 12 -3.77 -12.23 -5.21
CA GLY A 12 -5.18 -11.94 -4.96
C GLY A 12 -5.69 -10.76 -5.77
N TYR A 13 -6.92 -10.32 -5.47
CA TYR A 13 -7.53 -9.17 -6.12
C TYR A 13 -7.16 -7.89 -5.40
N MET A 14 -6.84 -6.84 -6.15
CA MET A 14 -6.63 -5.51 -5.61
C MET A 14 -7.65 -4.55 -6.19
N ARG A 15 -8.29 -3.76 -5.34
CA ARG A 15 -9.22 -2.72 -5.76
C ARG A 15 -8.60 -1.35 -5.54
N ALA A 16 -8.63 -0.52 -6.58
CA ALA A 16 -8.31 0.89 -6.51
C ALA A 16 -9.59 1.72 -6.47
N MET A 17 -9.71 2.61 -5.50
CA MET A 17 -10.80 3.58 -5.40
C MET A 17 -10.24 4.99 -5.59
N THR A 18 -10.84 5.73 -6.53
CA THR A 18 -10.39 7.06 -6.92
C THR A 18 -11.54 8.07 -6.92
N ASN A 19 -11.21 9.33 -6.77
CA ASN A 19 -12.07 10.44 -7.15
C ASN A 19 -11.68 10.96 -8.54
N ASP A 20 -12.19 12.12 -8.95
CA ASP A 20 -11.88 12.69 -10.26
C ASP A 20 -10.39 13.03 -10.47
N LYS A 21 -9.59 13.11 -9.41
CA LYS A 21 -8.23 13.63 -9.44
C LYS A 21 -7.17 12.70 -8.85
N ALA A 22 -7.52 11.80 -7.93
CA ALA A 22 -6.55 11.07 -7.14
C ALA A 22 -7.06 9.72 -6.63
N VAL A 23 -6.12 8.84 -6.26
CA VAL A 23 -6.39 7.61 -5.52
C VAL A 23 -6.54 7.93 -4.03
N TYR A 24 -7.59 7.44 -3.41
CA TYR A 24 -7.77 7.62 -1.96
C TYR A 24 -7.85 6.31 -1.18
N LYS A 25 -8.00 5.17 -1.87
CA LYS A 25 -7.98 3.85 -1.23
C LYS A 25 -7.51 2.75 -2.19
N LEU A 26 -6.69 1.85 -1.65
CA LEU A 26 -6.36 0.55 -2.23
C LEU A 26 -6.61 -0.52 -1.16
N ASP A 27 -7.18 -1.64 -1.55
CA ASP A 27 -7.32 -2.79 -0.67
C ASP A 27 -7.11 -4.13 -1.39
N TRP A 28 -6.48 -5.06 -0.68
CA TRP A 28 -6.38 -6.45 -1.08
C TRP A 28 -7.64 -7.20 -0.68
N GLN A 29 -8.08 -8.11 -1.57
CA GLN A 29 -9.20 -9.00 -1.32
C GLN A 29 -8.78 -10.44 -1.67
N GLN A 30 -9.24 -11.40 -0.92
CA GLN A 30 -8.97 -12.82 -1.17
C GLN A 30 -9.88 -13.41 -2.25
N THR A 31 -11.13 -12.97 -2.27
CA THR A 31 -12.14 -13.40 -3.23
C THR A 31 -12.42 -12.29 -4.23
N PRO A 32 -12.87 -12.62 -5.45
CA PRO A 32 -13.42 -11.61 -6.35
C PRO A 32 -14.44 -10.79 -5.59
N PHE A 33 -14.35 -9.46 -5.75
CA PHE A 33 -15.38 -8.60 -5.19
C PHE A 33 -16.73 -9.10 -5.69
N ILE A 34 -17.55 -9.61 -4.81
CA ILE A 34 -18.96 -9.76 -5.09
C ILE A 34 -19.42 -8.30 -5.21
N LEU A 35 -19.58 -7.86 -6.46
CA LEU A 35 -20.29 -6.63 -6.72
C LEU A 35 -21.63 -6.79 -6.02
N HIS A 36 -21.85 -6.02 -4.96
CA HIS A 36 -23.15 -5.99 -4.35
C HIS A 36 -24.14 -5.71 -5.50
N PRO A 37 -25.26 -6.45 -5.63
CA PRO A 37 -26.19 -6.26 -6.75
C PRO A 37 -26.61 -4.80 -6.95
N ASP A 38 -26.61 -4.02 -5.87
CA ASP A 38 -26.91 -2.59 -5.83
C ASP A 38 -25.68 -1.68 -5.93
N ALA A 39 -24.46 -2.23 -6.05
CA ALA A 39 -23.30 -1.40 -6.28
C ALA A 39 -23.39 -0.81 -7.67
N PRO A 40 -23.29 0.52 -7.83
CA PRO A 40 -23.24 1.10 -9.16
C PRO A 40 -22.08 0.45 -9.92
N ALA A 41 -22.36 0.02 -11.15
CA ALA A 41 -21.35 -0.61 -12.02
C ALA A 41 -20.05 0.19 -11.91
N ALA A 42 -18.95 -0.51 -11.63
CA ALA A 42 -17.66 0.11 -11.38
C ALA A 42 -17.34 1.08 -12.52
N ARG A 43 -17.52 2.37 -12.27
CA ARG A 43 -17.17 3.41 -13.24
C ARG A 43 -15.68 3.63 -13.17
N GLN A 44 -15.03 3.64 -14.31
CA GLN A 44 -13.61 3.94 -14.43
C GLN A 44 -13.41 5.34 -14.98
N ASN A 45 -12.36 6.01 -14.52
CA ASN A 45 -11.83 7.24 -15.09
C ASN A 45 -10.35 7.06 -15.43
N ASP A 46 -9.72 8.09 -15.96
CA ASP A 46 -8.30 8.02 -16.33
C ASP A 46 -7.40 7.74 -15.14
N VAL A 47 -7.71 8.33 -13.96
CA VAL A 47 -6.94 8.09 -12.72
C VAL A 47 -7.04 6.63 -12.30
N SER A 48 -8.23 6.04 -12.32
CA SER A 48 -8.41 4.64 -11.91
C SER A 48 -7.75 3.66 -12.89
N ARG A 49 -7.80 3.93 -14.19
CA ARG A 49 -7.11 3.13 -15.21
C ARG A 49 -5.60 3.22 -15.06
N GLU A 50 -5.06 4.44 -14.92
CA GLU A 50 -3.63 4.65 -14.73
C GLU A 50 -3.12 4.02 -13.43
N THR A 51 -3.92 4.06 -12.36
CA THR A 51 -3.58 3.40 -11.10
C THR A 51 -3.40 1.89 -11.29
N ILE A 52 -4.33 1.24 -11.97
CA ILE A 52 -4.25 -0.20 -12.26
C ILE A 52 -3.07 -0.51 -13.17
N HIS A 53 -2.83 0.29 -14.21
CA HIS A 53 -1.69 0.13 -15.11
C HIS A 53 -0.36 0.22 -14.36
N GLN A 54 -0.18 1.21 -13.49
CA GLN A 54 1.04 1.35 -12.69
C GLN A 54 1.19 0.22 -11.65
N LEU A 55 0.11 -0.21 -11.01
CA LEU A 55 0.12 -1.34 -10.08
C LEU A 55 0.51 -2.65 -10.79
N ASP A 56 -0.04 -2.91 -11.98
CA ASP A 56 0.33 -4.08 -12.78
C ASP A 56 1.82 -4.03 -13.17
N ALA A 57 2.30 -2.88 -13.64
CA ALA A 57 3.71 -2.70 -13.98
C ALA A 57 4.63 -2.91 -12.77
N TYR A 58 4.24 -2.38 -11.60
CA TYR A 58 4.99 -2.57 -10.35
C TYR A 58 5.03 -4.05 -9.93
N LEU A 59 3.89 -4.73 -9.91
CA LEU A 59 3.81 -6.14 -9.50
C LEU A 59 4.56 -7.08 -10.45
N ASN A 60 4.81 -6.65 -11.67
CA ASN A 60 5.65 -7.36 -12.65
C ASN A 60 7.12 -6.88 -12.65
N GLY A 61 7.55 -6.10 -11.64
CA GLY A 61 8.94 -5.62 -11.50
C GLY A 61 9.37 -4.65 -12.59
N ARG A 62 8.43 -3.96 -13.25
CA ARG A 62 8.68 -3.01 -14.35
C ARG A 62 8.55 -1.54 -13.93
N LEU A 63 8.14 -1.29 -12.70
CA LEU A 63 7.95 0.06 -12.16
C LEU A 63 8.47 0.12 -10.72
N GLY A 64 9.33 1.08 -10.41
CA GLY A 64 9.88 1.29 -9.07
C GLY A 64 9.28 2.48 -8.31
N SER A 65 8.54 3.36 -8.99
CA SER A 65 7.89 4.53 -8.39
C SER A 65 6.58 4.86 -9.07
N PHE A 66 5.63 5.36 -8.31
CA PHE A 66 4.31 5.73 -8.78
C PHE A 66 4.19 7.23 -9.06
N THR A 67 3.45 7.59 -10.09
CA THR A 67 3.18 8.99 -10.46
C THR A 67 1.71 9.38 -10.27
N VAL A 68 0.84 8.41 -9.99
CA VAL A 68 -0.58 8.70 -9.75
C VAL A 68 -0.76 9.57 -8.51
N PRO A 69 -1.61 10.60 -8.55
CA PRO A 69 -1.88 11.43 -7.40
C PRO A 69 -2.58 10.64 -6.28
N ILE A 70 -2.21 10.93 -5.03
CA ILE A 70 -2.80 10.30 -3.84
C ILE A 70 -3.54 11.36 -3.03
N ASP A 71 -4.78 11.08 -2.67
CA ASP A 71 -5.60 11.94 -1.81
C ASP A 71 -5.63 11.41 -0.39
N LEU A 72 -4.96 12.10 0.51
CA LEU A 72 -4.91 11.81 1.95
C LEU A 72 -5.73 12.83 2.77
N SER A 73 -6.49 13.71 2.12
CA SER A 73 -7.14 14.86 2.77
C SER A 73 -8.15 14.48 3.86
N SER A 74 -8.74 13.28 3.78
CA SER A 74 -9.66 12.76 4.79
C SER A 74 -8.97 12.26 6.06
N LEU A 75 -7.64 12.14 6.07
CA LEU A 75 -6.87 11.63 7.19
C LEU A 75 -6.46 12.76 8.14
N THR A 76 -6.19 12.40 9.40
CA THR A 76 -5.63 13.35 10.37
C THR A 76 -4.27 13.87 9.92
N VAL A 77 -3.94 15.12 10.26
CA VAL A 77 -2.64 15.75 9.93
C VAL A 77 -1.46 14.88 10.38
N SER A 78 -1.55 14.29 11.58
CA SER A 78 -0.53 13.38 12.10
C SER A 78 -0.33 12.15 11.21
N LEU A 79 -1.42 11.49 10.78
CA LEU A 79 -1.33 10.33 9.90
C LEU A 79 -0.78 10.71 8.52
N GLN A 80 -1.23 11.81 7.94
CA GLN A 80 -0.69 12.32 6.67
C GLN A 80 0.83 12.52 6.75
N LYS A 81 1.34 13.09 7.85
CA LYS A 81 2.78 13.29 8.06
C LYS A 81 3.52 11.95 8.14
N TRP A 82 3.01 10.96 8.88
CA TRP A 82 3.58 9.61 8.92
C TRP A 82 3.66 8.97 7.52
N LEU A 83 2.59 9.05 6.76
CA LEU A 83 2.53 8.47 5.41
C LEU A 83 3.46 9.17 4.43
N LYS A 84 3.64 10.49 4.53
CA LYS A 84 4.63 11.24 3.74
C LYS A 84 6.06 10.80 4.03
N ILE A 85 6.40 10.57 5.31
CA ILE A 85 7.71 10.03 5.68
C ILE A 85 7.87 8.61 5.13
N LEU A 86 6.83 7.79 5.21
CA LEU A 86 6.84 6.43 4.70
C LEU A 86 7.13 6.36 3.19
N GLN A 87 6.62 7.32 2.41
CA GLN A 87 6.90 7.44 0.98
C GLN A 87 8.40 7.70 0.67
N THR A 88 9.18 8.15 1.64
CA THR A 88 10.63 8.36 1.44
C THR A 88 11.46 7.08 1.55
N VAL A 89 10.87 5.95 1.97
CA VAL A 89 11.58 4.68 2.03
C VAL A 89 11.79 4.14 0.62
N PRO A 90 13.04 3.99 0.15
CA PRO A 90 13.31 3.68 -1.25
C PRO A 90 12.85 2.29 -1.67
N TYR A 91 12.58 2.13 -2.95
CA TYR A 91 12.33 0.83 -3.60
C TYR A 91 13.51 -0.13 -3.35
N GLY A 92 13.21 -1.39 -3.10
CA GLY A 92 14.20 -2.44 -2.87
C GLY A 92 14.90 -2.37 -1.52
N THR A 93 14.47 -1.48 -0.62
CA THR A 93 15.02 -1.35 0.74
C THR A 93 13.98 -1.59 1.81
N THR A 94 14.42 -2.01 2.98
CA THR A 94 13.57 -2.15 4.17
C THR A 94 14.20 -1.44 5.36
N ILE A 95 13.38 -0.91 6.26
CA ILE A 95 13.79 -0.34 7.52
C ILE A 95 12.94 -0.88 8.67
N SER A 96 13.44 -0.80 9.88
CA SER A 96 12.67 -1.19 11.08
C SER A 96 11.64 -0.14 11.48
N TYR A 97 10.64 -0.53 12.28
CA TYR A 97 9.69 0.42 12.88
C TYR A 97 10.40 1.50 13.72
N ALA A 98 11.51 1.17 14.37
CA ALA A 98 12.30 2.13 15.13
C ALA A 98 12.99 3.17 14.23
N GLU A 99 13.58 2.73 13.11
CA GLU A 99 14.18 3.63 12.12
C GLU A 99 13.12 4.50 11.43
N PHE A 100 11.94 3.94 11.14
CA PHE A 100 10.82 4.74 10.64
C PHE A 100 10.38 5.79 11.66
N ALA A 101 10.29 5.44 12.93
CA ALA A 101 9.97 6.37 14.01
C ALA A 101 11.06 7.46 14.20
N GLU A 102 12.32 7.10 13.99
CA GLU A 102 13.44 8.06 14.02
C GLU A 102 13.32 9.11 12.93
N LYS A 103 12.88 8.75 11.73
CA LYS A 103 12.57 9.70 10.65
C LYS A 103 11.44 10.69 11.01
N TRP A 104 10.54 10.32 11.89
CA TRP A 104 9.55 11.21 12.49
C TRP A 104 10.17 12.18 13.50
N GLY A 105 11.32 11.85 14.08
CA GLY A 105 12.02 12.59 15.13
C GLY A 105 11.99 11.95 16.51
N ASN A 106 11.46 10.73 16.65
CA ASN A 106 11.43 10.02 17.93
C ASN A 106 11.48 8.50 17.74
N ARG A 107 12.67 7.92 17.87
CA ARG A 107 12.90 6.47 17.75
C ARG A 107 12.03 5.62 18.69
N LYS A 108 11.64 6.17 19.84
CA LYS A 108 10.79 5.48 20.83
C LYS A 108 9.32 5.38 20.38
N ALA A 109 8.92 6.11 19.33
CA ALA A 109 7.56 6.09 18.79
C ALA A 109 7.28 4.90 17.83
N ALA A 110 8.01 3.79 17.91
CA ALA A 110 7.87 2.62 17.04
C ALA A 110 6.44 2.03 17.03
N ARG A 111 5.72 2.09 18.17
CA ARG A 111 4.31 1.68 18.24
C ARG A 111 3.40 2.59 17.40
N ALA A 112 3.62 3.90 17.44
CA ALA A 112 2.89 4.86 16.62
C ALA A 112 3.21 4.68 15.12
N ALA A 113 4.46 4.39 14.79
CA ALA A 113 4.90 4.02 13.44
C ALA A 113 4.13 2.79 12.92
N GLY A 114 4.01 1.74 13.73
CA GLY A 114 3.20 0.56 13.43
C GLY A 114 1.73 0.88 13.22
N GLY A 115 1.15 1.73 14.05
CA GLY A 115 -0.23 2.22 13.91
C GLY A 115 -0.44 3.03 12.62
N ALA A 116 0.55 3.78 12.18
CA ALA A 116 0.49 4.50 10.90
C ALA A 116 0.51 3.54 9.70
N CYS A 117 1.40 2.52 9.73
CA CYS A 117 1.43 1.47 8.72
C CYS A 117 0.08 0.73 8.63
N GLN A 118 -0.53 0.39 9.77
CA GLN A 118 -1.81 -0.31 9.82
C GLN A 118 -2.96 0.52 9.22
N ARG A 119 -2.92 1.83 9.38
CA ARG A 119 -3.95 2.76 8.89
C ARG A 119 -3.65 3.33 7.50
N ASN A 120 -2.63 2.85 6.82
CA ASN A 120 -2.32 3.25 5.45
C ASN A 120 -3.46 2.87 4.50
N PRO A 121 -4.18 3.83 3.88
CA PRO A 121 -5.31 3.53 3.02
C PRO A 121 -4.91 3.12 1.60
N VAL A 122 -3.65 3.33 1.21
CA VAL A 122 -3.15 3.08 -0.16
C VAL A 122 -1.86 2.27 -0.14
N PRO A 123 -1.91 1.01 0.36
CA PRO A 123 -0.74 0.14 0.41
C PRO A 123 -0.11 0.00 -0.98
N ILE A 124 1.17 -0.27 -1.04
CA ILE A 124 2.03 -0.30 -2.22
C ILE A 124 2.37 1.12 -2.71
N LEU A 125 1.41 1.97 -3.05
CA LEU A 125 1.67 3.37 -3.42
C LEU A 125 2.38 4.10 -2.27
N ILE A 126 1.97 3.82 -1.04
CA ILE A 126 2.68 4.21 0.19
C ILE A 126 3.23 2.92 0.82
N PRO A 127 4.55 2.73 0.84
CA PRO A 127 5.16 1.41 0.95
C PRO A 127 5.30 0.91 2.40
N CYS A 128 4.18 0.70 3.11
CA CYS A 128 4.19 0.15 4.47
C CYS A 128 4.75 -1.29 4.53
N HIS A 129 4.77 -2.02 3.42
CA HIS A 129 5.41 -3.32 3.33
C HIS A 129 6.94 -3.26 3.54
N ARG A 130 7.59 -2.11 3.32
CA ARG A 130 9.04 -1.92 3.53
C ARG A 130 9.43 -1.74 4.99
N ILE A 131 8.47 -1.74 5.92
CA ILE A 131 8.73 -1.61 7.35
C ILE A 131 8.66 -2.98 8.01
N LEU A 132 9.76 -3.39 8.66
CA LEU A 132 9.91 -4.68 9.33
C LEU A 132 10.09 -4.53 10.83
N LYS A 133 9.99 -5.63 11.57
CA LYS A 133 10.49 -5.67 12.94
C LYS A 133 12.00 -5.52 12.99
N GLY A 134 12.53 -5.16 14.14
CA GLY A 134 13.98 -5.02 14.36
C GLY A 134 14.76 -6.33 14.16
N ASP A 135 14.10 -7.49 14.27
CA ASP A 135 14.67 -8.81 13.98
C ASP A 135 14.52 -9.23 12.50
N GLY A 136 13.95 -8.37 11.66
CA GLY A 136 13.74 -8.63 10.23
C GLY A 136 12.52 -9.47 9.90
N SER A 137 11.66 -9.80 10.86
CA SER A 137 10.49 -10.64 10.61
C SER A 137 9.34 -9.89 9.91
N TYR A 138 8.52 -10.64 9.13
CA TYR A 138 7.41 -10.16 8.28
C TYR A 138 6.07 -10.27 9.00
N ASP A 139 5.90 -9.74 10.18
CA ASP A 139 4.77 -10.13 11.03
C ASP A 139 3.46 -9.37 10.82
N ASN A 140 3.45 -8.16 10.32
CA ASN A 140 2.25 -7.34 10.18
C ASN A 140 2.16 -6.68 8.80
N TYR A 141 1.02 -6.86 8.14
CA TYR A 141 0.66 -6.14 6.92
C TYR A 141 -0.84 -6.05 6.78
N SER A 142 -1.39 -4.86 6.85
CA SER A 142 -2.84 -4.68 6.73
C SER A 142 -3.32 -4.76 5.27
N GLY A 143 -2.48 -4.39 4.31
CA GLY A 143 -2.84 -4.45 2.89
C GLY A 143 -4.10 -3.66 2.53
N GLY A 144 -4.41 -2.59 3.29
CA GLY A 144 -5.66 -1.83 3.17
C GLY A 144 -6.81 -2.36 4.04
N ASP A 145 -6.67 -3.56 4.65
CA ASP A 145 -7.60 -4.08 5.65
C ASP A 145 -6.97 -4.05 7.05
N SER A 146 -7.32 -3.02 7.82
CA SER A 146 -6.79 -2.84 9.18
C SER A 146 -7.32 -3.85 10.21
N LYS A 147 -8.31 -4.68 9.85
CA LYS A 147 -8.96 -5.60 10.80
C LYS A 147 -8.10 -6.81 11.13
N ASN A 148 -7.31 -7.30 10.19
CA ASN A 148 -6.51 -8.49 10.39
C ASN A 148 -5.09 -8.41 9.80
N PRO A 149 -4.20 -7.56 10.37
CA PRO A 149 -2.84 -7.35 9.85
C PRO A 149 -1.93 -8.58 10.00
N ARG A 150 -2.33 -9.57 10.80
CA ARG A 150 -1.56 -10.81 11.03
C ARG A 150 -2.09 -12.00 10.25
N HIS A 151 -3.08 -11.78 9.38
CA HIS A 151 -3.58 -12.88 8.54
C HIS A 151 -2.45 -13.45 7.68
N PRO A 152 -2.28 -14.78 7.60
CA PRO A 152 -1.18 -15.41 6.86
C PRO A 152 -1.03 -14.90 5.44
N ASP A 153 -2.13 -14.69 4.72
CA ASP A 153 -2.08 -14.17 3.36
C ASP A 153 -1.52 -12.75 3.27
N ASN A 154 -1.80 -11.90 4.26
CA ASN A 154 -1.27 -10.55 4.30
C ASN A 154 0.24 -10.58 4.59
N VAL A 155 0.68 -11.41 5.52
CA VAL A 155 2.12 -11.60 5.82
C VAL A 155 2.84 -12.16 4.59
N TYR A 156 2.25 -13.13 3.89
CA TYR A 156 2.77 -13.68 2.65
C TYR A 156 2.88 -12.62 1.54
N ARG A 157 1.85 -11.78 1.35
CA ARG A 157 1.89 -10.67 0.41
C ARG A 157 3.04 -9.71 0.71
N LYS A 158 3.23 -9.35 1.97
CA LYS A 158 4.36 -8.50 2.39
C LYS A 158 5.69 -9.09 2.00
N GLN A 159 5.90 -10.38 2.29
CA GLN A 159 7.10 -11.10 1.92
C GLN A 159 7.32 -11.07 0.40
N CYS A 160 6.31 -11.43 -0.38
CA CYS A 160 6.39 -11.43 -1.85
C CYS A 160 6.76 -10.07 -2.43
N LEU A 161 6.18 -8.98 -1.90
CA LEU A 161 6.47 -7.62 -2.34
C LEU A 161 7.94 -7.25 -2.07
N ILE A 162 8.45 -7.55 -0.88
CA ILE A 162 9.85 -7.27 -0.52
C ILE A 162 10.81 -8.10 -1.39
N GLU A 163 10.55 -9.38 -1.57
CA GLU A 163 11.39 -10.26 -2.40
C GLU A 163 11.37 -9.84 -3.87
N MET A 164 10.22 -9.42 -4.39
CA MET A 164 10.11 -8.90 -5.75
C MET A 164 10.94 -7.62 -5.91
N GLU A 165 10.81 -6.68 -4.99
CA GLU A 165 11.60 -5.45 -5.03
C GLU A 165 13.11 -5.71 -4.97
N ALA A 166 13.54 -6.63 -4.09
CA ALA A 166 14.95 -7.00 -3.97
C ALA A 166 15.53 -7.63 -5.23
N LYS A 167 14.72 -8.39 -5.97
CA LYS A 167 15.13 -9.01 -7.25
C LYS A 167 15.21 -8.00 -8.40
N SER A 168 14.34 -6.99 -8.37
CA SER A 168 14.28 -5.96 -9.44
C SER A 168 15.22 -4.78 -9.19
N TYR A 169 15.70 -4.61 -7.96
CA TYR A 169 16.67 -3.57 -7.62
C TYR A 169 18.11 -4.04 -8.00
N PRO A 170 18.96 -3.24 -8.62
CA PRO A 170 18.80 -1.82 -9.03
C PRO A 170 18.37 -1.63 -10.49
N LEU A 171 17.74 -2.60 -11.12
CA LEU A 171 17.41 -2.60 -12.56
C LEU A 171 16.32 -1.59 -12.95
N LEU A 172 15.69 -0.97 -11.97
CA LEU A 172 14.74 0.12 -12.12
C LEU A 172 15.39 1.43 -11.66
#